data_bf672f244e857329269693e8399b3d98
#
_entry.id   bf672f244e857329269693e8399b3d98
#
_cell.length_a   1.000
_cell.length_b   1.000
_cell.length_c   1.000
_cell.angle_alpha   90.00
_cell.angle_beta   90.00
_cell.angle_gamma   90.00
#
_symmetry.space_group_name_H-M   'P 1'
#
loop_
_entity.id
_entity.type
_entity.pdbx_description
1 polymer ?
#
loop_
_entity_poly.entity_id
_entity_poly.type
_entity_poly.pdbx_seq_one_letter_code
_entity_poly.pdbx_strand_id
1 'polypeptide(L)'
;RIIYLCPREVLRDHTRQQKLAAFYRKRGWEPELIFVGTSLFEADRILRQLFTIEEKYPDCAIDVTGGSDAALFAAGMFAARKGVPAFTYSRRKNRFYDISGADFADDLYCDLTYSIEDFFLMAGGTLLPGRVDNHILSQYLPYFDPFFSCFLRFRHEWPTIISYIQRISPAEYGQIPPPDITGSYTVKGERGSRNSANEDALQELAQIGFIQDLTIIPDQQVSFRFRDVHTRAWLRDVGSVLELYTYKACVDAAIFHDVI
;
A
#
# COMPACT_ATOMS: atom_id res chain seq x y z
N ARG A 1 1.67 28.73 4.76
CA ARG A 1 1.01 28.23 5.97
C ARG A 1 -0.24 27.46 5.62
N ILE A 2 -0.49 26.33 6.32
CA ILE A 2 -1.70 25.51 6.14
C ILE A 2 -2.31 25.32 7.54
N ILE A 3 -3.61 25.60 7.66
CA ILE A 3 -4.34 25.47 8.92
C ILE A 3 -5.36 24.34 8.77
N TYR A 4 -5.21 23.30 9.58
CA TYR A 4 -6.11 22.15 9.59
C TYR A 4 -7.12 22.31 10.73
N LEU A 5 -8.40 22.42 10.39
CA LEU A 5 -9.49 22.23 11.33
C LEU A 5 -9.72 20.74 11.51
N CYS A 6 -9.49 20.19 12.66
CA CYS A 6 -9.52 18.76 12.88
C CYS A 6 -10.18 18.38 14.20
N PRO A 7 -10.74 17.16 14.33
CA PRO A 7 -11.26 16.68 15.60
C PRO A 7 -10.14 16.53 16.63
N ARG A 8 -10.52 16.50 17.91
CA ARG A 8 -9.56 16.48 19.02
C ARG A 8 -8.64 15.27 19.03
N GLU A 9 -9.09 14.17 18.48
CA GLU A 9 -8.31 12.93 18.33
C GLU A 9 -7.11 13.15 17.42
N VAL A 10 -7.33 13.82 16.29
CA VAL A 10 -6.26 14.18 15.33
C VAL A 10 -5.32 15.22 15.92
N LEU A 11 -5.86 16.16 16.71
CA LEU A 11 -5.02 17.15 17.40
C LEU A 11 -4.04 16.51 18.40
N ARG A 12 -4.40 15.38 19.00
CA ARG A 12 -3.56 14.62 19.94
C ARG A 12 -2.63 13.63 19.27
N ASP A 13 -2.87 13.32 18.02
CA ASP A 13 -2.06 12.38 17.24
C ASP A 13 -0.84 13.06 16.62
N HIS A 14 0.18 13.24 17.45
CA HIS A 14 1.44 13.85 17.01
C HIS A 14 2.14 13.03 15.93
N THR A 15 1.97 11.69 15.91
CA THR A 15 2.56 10.81 14.88
C THR A 15 1.95 11.15 13.52
N ARG A 16 0.63 11.28 13.43
CA ARG A 16 -0.04 11.66 12.19
C ARG A 16 0.39 13.05 11.71
N GLN A 17 0.51 14.01 12.60
CA GLN A 17 0.99 15.36 12.26
C GLN A 17 2.42 15.33 11.70
N GLN A 18 3.33 14.56 12.31
CA GLN A 18 4.70 14.37 11.84
C GLN A 18 4.75 13.70 10.47
N LYS A 19 3.91 12.69 10.21
CA LYS A 19 3.81 12.03 8.91
C LYS A 19 3.32 12.97 7.82
N LEU A 20 2.33 13.79 8.13
CA LEU A 20 1.86 14.82 7.21
C LEU A 20 2.96 15.85 6.89
N ALA A 21 3.72 16.28 7.87
CA ALA A 21 4.88 17.14 7.65
C ALA A 21 5.96 16.45 6.79
N ALA A 22 6.19 15.14 7.00
CA ALA A 22 7.11 14.35 6.18
C ALA A 22 6.64 14.24 4.72
N PHE A 23 5.34 14.09 4.49
CA PHE A 23 4.75 14.13 3.16
C PHE A 23 5.06 15.44 2.42
N TYR A 24 4.85 16.59 3.06
CA TYR A 24 5.17 17.89 2.46
C TYR A 24 6.66 18.04 2.15
N ARG A 25 7.54 17.65 3.09
CA ARG A 25 9.00 17.69 2.87
C ARG A 25 9.44 16.81 1.71
N LYS A 26 8.87 15.61 1.58
CA LYS A 26 9.13 14.72 0.44
C LYS A 26 8.81 15.39 -0.91
N ARG A 27 7.83 16.29 -0.92
CA ARG A 27 7.42 17.09 -2.09
C ARG A 27 8.21 18.39 -2.27
N GLY A 28 9.21 18.64 -1.45
CA GLY A 28 9.98 19.87 -1.49
C GLY A 28 9.28 21.09 -0.88
N TRP A 29 8.22 20.86 -0.10
CA TRP A 29 7.47 21.90 0.60
C TRP A 29 7.69 21.81 2.10
N GLU A 30 7.84 22.97 2.74
CA GLU A 30 7.95 23.07 4.20
C GLU A 30 6.97 24.13 4.74
N PRO A 31 5.66 23.96 4.55
CA PRO A 31 4.69 24.91 5.08
C PRO A 31 4.65 24.84 6.61
N GLU A 32 4.39 25.97 7.25
CA GLU A 32 3.99 25.97 8.65
C GLU A 32 2.63 25.29 8.77
N LEU A 33 2.56 24.15 9.48
CA LEU A 33 1.34 23.40 9.72
C LEU A 33 0.75 23.75 11.07
N ILE A 34 -0.48 24.22 11.09
CA ILE A 34 -1.21 24.59 12.31
C ILE A 34 -2.44 23.69 12.42
N PHE A 35 -2.58 23.01 13.56
CA PHE A 35 -3.73 22.16 13.83
C PHE A 35 -4.63 22.81 14.86
N VAL A 36 -5.89 23.05 14.50
CA VAL A 36 -6.90 23.66 15.36
C VAL A 36 -8.00 22.64 15.64
N GLY A 37 -8.14 22.28 16.92
CA GLY A 37 -9.17 21.34 17.36
C GLY A 37 -10.57 21.95 17.26
N THR A 38 -11.48 21.25 16.58
CA THR A 38 -12.86 21.70 16.39
C THR A 38 -13.87 20.60 16.66
N SER A 39 -15.15 20.95 16.68
CA SER A 39 -16.26 20.02 16.68
C SER A 39 -16.54 19.55 15.24
N LEU A 40 -16.98 18.30 15.09
CA LEU A 40 -17.44 17.78 13.79
C LEU A 40 -18.89 18.13 13.49
N PHE A 41 -19.68 18.55 14.53
CA PHE A 41 -21.14 18.64 14.43
C PHE A 41 -21.70 20.03 14.80
N GLU A 42 -20.87 20.93 15.34
CA GLU A 42 -21.30 22.24 15.83
C GLU A 42 -20.87 23.36 14.87
N ALA A 43 -21.68 23.62 13.85
CA ALA A 43 -21.37 24.63 12.82
C ALA A 43 -21.07 26.02 13.40
N ASP A 44 -21.80 26.45 14.45
CA ASP A 44 -21.59 27.73 15.09
C ASP A 44 -20.22 27.83 15.77
N ARG A 45 -19.76 26.75 16.38
CA ARG A 45 -18.43 26.70 16.99
C ARG A 45 -17.33 26.74 15.91
N ILE A 46 -17.51 26.00 14.80
CA ILE A 46 -16.58 26.04 13.70
C ILE A 46 -16.51 27.43 13.09
N LEU A 47 -17.67 28.06 12.91
CA LEU A 47 -17.77 29.41 12.37
C LEU A 47 -17.01 30.43 13.23
N ARG A 48 -17.17 30.41 14.56
CA ARG A 48 -16.39 31.26 15.47
C ARG A 48 -14.88 31.04 15.34
N GLN A 49 -14.44 29.80 15.21
CA GLN A 49 -13.03 29.51 15.02
C GLN A 49 -12.50 30.05 13.68
N LEU A 50 -13.28 29.97 12.60
CA LEU A 50 -12.92 30.55 11.30
C LEU A 50 -12.75 32.07 11.38
N PHE A 51 -13.63 32.78 12.12
CA PHE A 51 -13.45 34.22 12.37
C PHE A 51 -12.16 34.52 13.14
N THR A 52 -11.86 33.76 14.20
CA THR A 52 -10.62 33.93 14.97
C THR A 52 -9.37 33.66 14.12
N ILE A 53 -9.44 32.69 13.20
CA ILE A 53 -8.34 32.38 12.28
C ILE A 53 -8.14 33.53 11.30
N GLU A 54 -9.21 34.04 10.71
CA GLU A 54 -9.14 35.13 9.73
C GLU A 54 -8.64 36.43 10.35
N GLU A 55 -9.04 36.76 11.58
CA GLU A 55 -8.49 37.92 12.33
C GLU A 55 -6.96 37.85 12.45
N LYS A 56 -6.43 36.65 12.62
CA LYS A 56 -4.97 36.41 12.70
C LYS A 56 -4.29 36.30 11.33
N TYR A 57 -5.02 35.84 10.32
CA TYR A 57 -4.54 35.54 8.99
C TYR A 57 -5.53 36.04 7.94
N PRO A 58 -5.59 37.37 7.69
CA PRO A 58 -6.63 37.97 6.84
C PRO A 58 -6.55 37.54 5.37
N ASP A 59 -5.34 37.22 4.87
CA ASP A 59 -5.14 36.76 3.47
C ASP A 59 -5.29 35.23 3.38
N CYS A 60 -6.45 34.70 3.75
CA CYS A 60 -6.71 33.27 3.73
C CYS A 60 -7.68 32.88 2.61
N ALA A 61 -7.59 31.62 2.19
CA ALA A 61 -8.58 30.94 1.35
C ALA A 61 -9.00 29.64 2.04
N ILE A 62 -10.17 29.12 1.72
CA ILE A 62 -10.72 27.92 2.35
C ILE A 62 -10.84 26.80 1.32
N ASP A 63 -10.22 25.68 1.61
CA ASP A 63 -10.47 24.41 0.92
C ASP A 63 -11.70 23.72 1.54
N VAL A 64 -12.74 23.53 0.72
CA VAL A 64 -13.96 22.82 1.09
C VAL A 64 -14.12 21.50 0.30
N THR A 65 -13.03 20.95 -0.17
CA THR A 65 -13.01 19.63 -0.85
C THR A 65 -13.53 18.52 0.04
N GLY A 66 -13.35 18.63 1.35
CA GLY A 66 -13.81 17.65 2.33
C GLY A 66 -14.08 18.26 3.70
N GLY A 67 -14.78 17.52 4.51
CA GLY A 67 -15.17 17.92 5.87
C GLY A 67 -16.50 17.30 6.28
N SER A 68 -16.92 17.52 7.53
CA SER A 68 -18.30 17.20 7.94
C SER A 68 -19.27 18.21 7.33
N ASP A 69 -20.54 17.84 7.23
CA ASP A 69 -21.59 18.74 6.72
C ASP A 69 -21.63 20.06 7.53
N ALA A 70 -21.45 19.99 8.85
CA ALA A 70 -21.39 21.17 9.69
C ALA A 70 -20.16 22.05 9.39
N ALA A 71 -19.00 21.43 9.05
CA ALA A 71 -17.80 22.19 8.68
C ALA A 71 -17.97 22.87 7.31
N LEU A 72 -18.51 22.17 6.32
CA LEU A 72 -18.78 22.71 4.99
C LEU A 72 -19.82 23.84 5.05
N PHE A 73 -20.88 23.66 5.84
CA PHE A 73 -21.89 24.69 6.07
C PHE A 73 -21.29 25.94 6.74
N ALA A 74 -20.50 25.77 7.79
CA ALA A 74 -19.83 26.87 8.49
C ALA A 74 -18.83 27.60 7.58
N ALA A 75 -18.06 26.86 6.76
CA ALA A 75 -17.11 27.41 5.81
C ALA A 75 -17.82 28.26 4.73
N GLY A 76 -18.94 27.78 4.18
CA GLY A 76 -19.76 28.54 3.24
C GLY A 76 -20.34 29.82 3.85
N MET A 77 -20.87 29.74 5.08
CA MET A 77 -21.36 30.93 5.81
C MET A 77 -20.24 31.96 6.07
N PHE A 78 -19.06 31.47 6.43
CA PHE A 78 -17.90 32.31 6.68
C PHE A 78 -17.43 33.00 5.40
N ALA A 79 -17.23 32.23 4.31
CA ALA A 79 -16.81 32.74 3.02
C ALA A 79 -17.75 33.84 2.52
N ALA A 80 -19.06 33.59 2.59
CA ALA A 80 -20.08 34.56 2.18
C ALA A 80 -20.09 35.86 3.01
N ARG A 81 -19.82 35.76 4.33
CA ARG A 81 -19.82 36.93 5.25
C ARG A 81 -18.58 37.81 5.14
N LYS A 82 -17.43 37.17 4.86
CA LYS A 82 -16.12 37.83 4.86
C LYS A 82 -15.57 38.11 3.48
N GLY A 83 -16.16 37.54 2.43
CA GLY A 83 -15.62 37.60 1.06
C GLY A 83 -14.31 36.80 0.92
N VAL A 84 -14.11 35.81 1.77
CA VAL A 84 -12.91 34.95 1.72
C VAL A 84 -13.05 33.96 0.58
N PRO A 85 -12.03 33.79 -0.30
CA PRO A 85 -12.05 32.79 -1.36
C PRO A 85 -12.29 31.39 -0.81
N ALA A 86 -13.19 30.64 -1.44
CA ALA A 86 -13.45 29.24 -1.12
C ALA A 86 -13.40 28.41 -2.40
N PHE A 87 -12.66 27.30 -2.34
CA PHE A 87 -12.44 26.44 -3.49
C PHE A 87 -12.65 24.97 -3.13
N THR A 88 -12.88 24.16 -4.15
CA THR A 88 -13.00 22.69 -4.02
C THR A 88 -12.20 22.00 -5.11
N TYR A 89 -11.78 20.76 -4.85
CA TYR A 89 -11.12 19.92 -5.83
C TYR A 89 -12.03 18.79 -6.31
N SER A 90 -12.18 18.67 -7.61
CA SER A 90 -12.93 17.58 -8.24
C SER A 90 -11.99 16.46 -8.69
N ARG A 91 -11.98 15.32 -7.97
CA ARG A 91 -11.22 14.12 -8.35
C ARG A 91 -11.56 13.63 -9.76
N ARG A 92 -12.84 13.69 -10.14
CA ARG A 92 -13.30 13.20 -11.45
C ARG A 92 -12.70 13.98 -12.61
N LYS A 93 -12.54 15.29 -12.44
CA LYS A 93 -12.04 16.19 -13.48
C LYS A 93 -10.57 16.56 -13.29
N ASN A 94 -9.98 16.19 -12.17
CA ASN A 94 -8.63 16.55 -11.75
C ASN A 94 -8.38 18.06 -11.76
N ARG A 95 -9.37 18.86 -11.29
CA ARG A 95 -9.35 20.32 -11.31
C ARG A 95 -9.88 20.92 -10.03
N PHE A 96 -9.35 22.09 -9.71
CA PHE A 96 -9.89 22.97 -8.68
C PHE A 96 -10.99 23.86 -9.27
N TYR A 97 -11.95 24.23 -8.44
CA TYR A 97 -13.04 25.14 -8.77
C TYR A 97 -13.23 26.15 -7.67
N ASP A 98 -13.29 27.43 -8.02
CA ASP A 98 -13.80 28.46 -7.14
C ASP A 98 -15.30 28.28 -6.94
N ILE A 99 -15.74 28.31 -5.69
CA ILE A 99 -17.16 28.25 -5.31
C ILE A 99 -17.65 29.53 -4.64
N SER A 100 -16.77 30.50 -4.45
CA SER A 100 -17.07 31.77 -3.79
C SER A 100 -17.36 32.91 -4.76
N GLY A 101 -16.99 32.75 -6.02
CA GLY A 101 -17.03 33.81 -7.03
C GLY A 101 -15.88 34.82 -6.91
N ALA A 102 -14.81 34.46 -6.20
CA ALA A 102 -13.63 35.30 -6.02
C ALA A 102 -12.57 35.11 -7.12
N ASP A 103 -12.83 34.24 -8.08
CA ASP A 103 -11.89 33.83 -9.15
C ASP A 103 -10.56 33.28 -8.62
N PHE A 104 -10.63 32.58 -7.49
CA PHE A 104 -9.48 31.96 -6.84
C PHE A 104 -9.37 30.48 -7.23
N ALA A 105 -8.24 30.10 -7.84
CA ALA A 105 -7.95 28.73 -8.28
C ALA A 105 -9.02 28.09 -9.18
N ASP A 106 -9.78 28.90 -9.97
CA ASP A 106 -10.84 28.37 -10.83
C ASP A 106 -10.26 27.65 -12.05
N ASP A 107 -10.82 26.47 -12.35
CA ASP A 107 -10.44 25.57 -13.44
C ASP A 107 -8.95 25.18 -13.46
N LEU A 108 -8.25 25.34 -12.35
CA LEU A 108 -6.83 25.01 -12.23
C LEU A 108 -6.63 23.49 -12.25
N TYR A 109 -5.86 22.99 -13.18
CA TYR A 109 -5.53 21.57 -13.29
C TYR A 109 -4.58 21.15 -12.18
N CYS A 110 -4.84 19.98 -11.57
CA CYS A 110 -3.96 19.36 -10.60
C CYS A 110 -3.10 18.29 -11.28
N ASP A 111 -1.82 18.54 -11.43
CA ASP A 111 -0.85 17.62 -12.02
C ASP A 111 -0.15 16.73 -10.99
N LEU A 112 -0.57 16.82 -9.72
CA LEU A 112 -0.01 16.01 -8.65
C LEU A 112 -0.42 14.56 -8.77
N THR A 113 0.56 13.69 -8.81
CA THR A 113 0.41 12.24 -8.67
C THR A 113 0.85 11.82 -7.28
N TYR A 114 0.15 10.85 -6.71
CA TYR A 114 0.46 10.30 -5.39
C TYR A 114 0.88 8.86 -5.52
N SER A 115 2.02 8.53 -4.91
CA SER A 115 2.38 7.13 -4.68
C SER A 115 1.56 6.54 -3.54
N ILE A 116 1.53 5.22 -3.45
CA ILE A 116 0.91 4.53 -2.32
C ILE A 116 1.57 4.95 -1.01
N GLU A 117 2.89 5.15 -0.99
CA GLU A 117 3.60 5.67 0.18
C GLU A 117 3.11 7.06 0.59
N ASP A 118 2.89 7.98 -0.37
CA ASP A 118 2.34 9.31 -0.09
C ASP A 118 0.97 9.22 0.57
N PHE A 119 0.14 8.29 0.08
CA PHE A 119 -1.18 8.06 0.65
C PHE A 119 -1.11 7.58 2.10
N PHE A 120 -0.18 6.64 2.40
CA PHE A 120 0.05 6.19 3.77
C PHE A 120 0.57 7.31 4.67
N LEU A 121 1.51 8.12 4.19
CA LEU A 121 2.02 9.27 4.96
C LEU A 121 0.89 10.26 5.30
N MET A 122 0.05 10.62 4.34
CA MET A 122 -1.11 11.51 4.59
C MET A 122 -2.10 10.91 5.58
N ALA A 123 -2.29 9.59 5.57
CA ALA A 123 -3.16 8.88 6.50
C ALA A 123 -2.54 8.65 7.90
N GLY A 124 -1.28 9.03 8.10
CA GLY A 124 -0.54 8.83 9.37
C GLY A 124 0.17 7.48 9.46
N GLY A 125 0.18 6.68 8.39
CA GLY A 125 0.83 5.39 8.30
C GLY A 125 2.27 5.46 7.79
N THR A 126 2.88 4.29 7.64
CA THR A 126 4.20 4.12 7.01
C THR A 126 4.24 2.75 6.36
N LEU A 127 4.79 2.68 5.16
CA LEU A 127 5.13 1.38 4.58
C LEU A 127 6.33 0.79 5.33
N LEU A 128 6.24 -0.50 5.65
CA LEU A 128 7.34 -1.20 6.32
C LEU A 128 8.47 -1.42 5.32
N PRO A 129 9.70 -0.96 5.61
CA PRO A 129 10.84 -1.20 4.74
C PRO A 129 11.06 -2.69 4.48
N GLY A 130 11.37 -3.05 3.24
CA GLY A 130 11.76 -4.41 2.85
C GLY A 130 10.64 -5.43 2.67
N ARG A 131 9.37 -5.06 2.89
CA ARG A 131 8.22 -5.90 2.54
C ARG A 131 7.55 -5.53 1.22
N VAL A 132 7.78 -4.32 0.76
CA VAL A 132 7.18 -3.81 -0.47
C VAL A 132 8.26 -3.04 -1.21
N ASP A 133 8.78 -3.64 -2.27
CA ASP A 133 9.73 -3.00 -3.15
C ASP A 133 9.36 -3.33 -4.60
N ASN A 134 8.72 -2.37 -5.25
CA ASN A 134 8.31 -2.47 -6.65
C ASN A 134 9.48 -2.77 -7.58
N HIS A 135 10.66 -2.27 -7.25
CA HIS A 135 11.86 -2.52 -8.03
C HIS A 135 12.25 -4.00 -7.99
N ILE A 136 12.07 -4.65 -6.85
CA ILE A 136 12.30 -6.08 -6.70
C ILE A 136 11.23 -6.86 -7.48
N LEU A 137 9.95 -6.57 -7.27
CA LEU A 137 8.86 -7.27 -7.97
C LEU A 137 8.95 -7.14 -9.50
N SER A 138 9.35 -5.99 -10.01
CA SER A 138 9.50 -5.77 -11.46
C SER A 138 10.54 -6.70 -12.10
N GLN A 139 11.57 -7.11 -11.36
CA GLN A 139 12.59 -8.07 -11.85
C GLN A 139 12.03 -9.47 -12.02
N TYR A 140 10.91 -9.80 -11.38
CA TYR A 140 10.28 -11.12 -11.44
C TYR A 140 9.11 -11.20 -12.44
N LEU A 141 8.69 -10.10 -13.05
CA LEU A 141 7.60 -10.10 -14.03
C LEU A 141 7.72 -11.20 -15.09
N PRO A 142 8.91 -11.49 -15.66
CA PRO A 142 9.06 -12.57 -16.65
C PRO A 142 8.79 -13.97 -16.10
N TYR A 143 8.85 -14.16 -14.80
CA TYR A 143 8.67 -15.44 -14.13
C TYR A 143 7.24 -15.68 -13.64
N PHE A 144 6.40 -14.64 -13.59
CA PHE A 144 5.06 -14.74 -12.98
C PHE A 144 4.11 -15.59 -13.84
N ASP A 145 4.06 -15.42 -15.16
CA ASP A 145 3.18 -16.24 -16.02
C ASP A 145 3.49 -17.73 -15.96
N PRO A 146 4.77 -18.18 -16.06
CA PRO A 146 5.12 -19.56 -15.80
C PRO A 146 4.74 -20.03 -14.39
N PHE A 147 4.92 -19.19 -13.37
CA PHE A 147 4.56 -19.53 -12.00
C PHE A 147 3.04 -19.71 -11.80
N PHE A 148 2.24 -18.82 -12.40
CA PHE A 148 0.78 -18.96 -12.37
C PHE A 148 0.31 -20.19 -13.13
N SER A 149 0.96 -20.54 -14.23
CA SER A 149 0.67 -21.76 -14.98
C SER A 149 0.96 -23.01 -14.14
N CYS A 150 2.08 -23.02 -13.43
CA CYS A 150 2.42 -24.07 -12.46
C CYS A 150 1.35 -24.16 -11.35
N PHE A 151 1.00 -23.03 -10.72
CA PHE A 151 -0.06 -23.00 -9.72
C PHE A 151 -1.39 -23.56 -10.25
N LEU A 152 -1.82 -23.15 -11.44
CA LEU A 152 -3.08 -23.62 -12.03
C LEU A 152 -3.08 -25.11 -12.29
N ARG A 153 -1.93 -25.67 -12.74
CA ARG A 153 -1.77 -27.10 -12.95
C ARG A 153 -1.92 -27.89 -11.66
N PHE A 154 -1.30 -27.42 -10.56
CA PHE A 154 -1.28 -28.10 -9.28
C PHE A 154 -2.26 -27.49 -8.26
N ARG A 155 -3.25 -26.71 -8.67
CA ARG A 155 -4.10 -25.90 -7.78
C ARG A 155 -4.74 -26.67 -6.62
N HIS A 156 -5.12 -27.92 -6.85
CA HIS A 156 -5.74 -28.76 -5.81
C HIS A 156 -4.73 -29.30 -4.79
N GLU A 157 -3.48 -29.42 -5.21
CA GLU A 157 -2.38 -29.93 -4.40
C GLU A 157 -1.51 -28.79 -3.83
N TRP A 158 -1.72 -27.56 -4.30
CA TRP A 158 -0.88 -26.40 -3.95
C TRP A 158 -0.70 -26.21 -2.45
N PRO A 159 -1.74 -26.27 -1.60
CA PRO A 159 -1.55 -26.16 -0.16
C PRO A 159 -0.65 -27.25 0.42
N THR A 160 -0.69 -28.46 -0.15
CA THR A 160 0.15 -29.59 0.27
C THR A 160 1.61 -29.38 -0.14
N ILE A 161 1.82 -28.89 -1.37
CA ILE A 161 3.17 -28.55 -1.88
C ILE A 161 3.80 -27.47 -1.01
N ILE A 162 3.08 -26.38 -0.74
CA ILE A 162 3.57 -25.30 0.12
C ILE A 162 3.82 -25.79 1.55
N SER A 163 2.92 -26.59 2.11
CA SER A 163 3.12 -27.18 3.45
C SER A 163 4.34 -28.10 3.51
N TYR A 164 4.63 -28.82 2.43
CA TYR A 164 5.84 -29.62 2.34
C TYR A 164 7.09 -28.71 2.35
N ILE A 165 7.12 -27.69 1.49
CA ILE A 165 8.22 -26.71 1.41
C ILE A 165 8.42 -26.01 2.75
N GLN A 166 7.33 -25.58 3.41
CA GLN A 166 7.39 -24.96 4.75
C GLN A 166 8.07 -25.87 5.78
N ARG A 167 7.74 -27.16 5.76
CA ARG A 167 8.26 -28.11 6.74
C ARG A 167 9.74 -28.40 6.56
N ILE A 168 10.22 -28.55 5.33
CA ILE A 168 11.64 -28.79 5.05
C ILE A 168 12.49 -27.51 5.12
N SER A 169 11.84 -26.35 5.13
CA SER A 169 12.48 -25.04 5.23
C SER A 169 11.97 -24.24 6.44
N PRO A 170 12.22 -24.65 7.67
CA PRO A 170 11.74 -23.96 8.86
C PRO A 170 12.20 -22.51 8.86
N ALA A 171 11.30 -21.61 9.28
CA ALA A 171 11.66 -20.22 9.53
C ALA A 171 12.14 -20.10 10.96
N GLU A 172 13.38 -19.69 11.15
CA GLU A 172 13.75 -19.07 12.40
C GLU A 172 13.24 -17.62 12.39
N TYR A 173 12.45 -17.27 13.38
CA TYR A 173 11.94 -15.91 13.54
C TYR A 173 13.12 -14.93 13.69
N GLY A 174 13.23 -13.98 12.79
CA GLY A 174 14.19 -12.87 12.88
C GLY A 174 15.54 -13.05 12.17
N GLN A 175 15.84 -14.22 11.60
CA GLN A 175 17.03 -14.41 10.78
C GLN A 175 16.66 -14.58 9.30
N ILE A 176 17.51 -14.08 8.41
CA ILE A 176 17.44 -14.41 6.98
C ILE A 176 17.88 -15.87 6.88
N PRO A 177 16.95 -16.81 6.57
CA PRO A 177 17.30 -18.21 6.59
C PRO A 177 18.24 -18.56 5.44
N PRO A 178 19.08 -19.58 5.59
CA PRO A 178 19.94 -20.03 4.52
C PRO A 178 19.09 -20.39 3.29
N PRO A 179 19.56 -20.09 2.09
CA PRO A 179 18.86 -20.39 0.84
C PRO A 179 18.78 -21.90 0.57
N ASP A 180 19.71 -22.68 1.12
CA ASP A 180 19.81 -24.10 0.86
C ASP A 180 18.85 -24.90 1.74
N ILE A 181 18.10 -25.78 1.12
CA ILE A 181 17.08 -26.59 1.78
C ILE A 181 17.30 -28.05 1.43
N THR A 182 17.40 -28.86 2.46
CA THR A 182 17.40 -30.31 2.32
C THR A 182 16.22 -30.89 3.10
N GLY A 183 15.42 -31.71 2.45
CA GLY A 183 14.28 -32.37 3.06
C GLY A 183 14.21 -33.85 2.65
N SER A 184 13.66 -34.66 3.52
CA SER A 184 13.33 -36.04 3.19
C SER A 184 11.93 -36.13 2.62
N TYR A 185 11.71 -37.04 1.67
CA TYR A 185 10.37 -37.40 1.23
C TYR A 185 10.22 -38.93 1.14
N THR A 186 9.03 -39.37 1.39
CA THR A 186 8.69 -40.79 1.29
C THR A 186 7.84 -41.05 0.08
N VAL A 187 8.31 -41.94 -0.80
CA VAL A 187 7.60 -42.30 -2.05
C VAL A 187 6.56 -43.38 -1.81
N LYS A 188 6.46 -43.97 -0.63
CA LYS A 188 5.60 -45.13 -0.46
C LYS A 188 4.17 -44.83 -0.04
N GLY A 189 3.31 -45.02 -1.01
CA GLY A 189 2.13 -45.89 -0.94
C GLY A 189 0.85 -45.25 -0.42
N GLU A 190 0.85 -44.11 0.19
CA GLU A 190 -0.39 -43.47 0.58
C GLU A 190 -0.64 -42.19 -0.24
N ARG A 191 -1.54 -42.30 -1.20
CA ARG A 191 -2.12 -41.13 -1.86
C ARG A 191 -2.66 -40.22 -0.77
N GLY A 192 -2.05 -39.04 -0.65
CA GLY A 192 -2.47 -38.03 0.32
C GLY A 192 -1.61 -37.92 1.57
N SER A 193 -0.49 -38.65 1.68
CA SER A 193 0.47 -38.42 2.76
C SER A 193 0.99 -36.98 2.72
N ARG A 194 0.76 -36.21 3.82
CA ARG A 194 1.29 -34.85 3.99
C ARG A 194 2.83 -34.79 3.97
N ASN A 195 3.48 -35.91 3.81
CA ASN A 195 4.92 -36.08 3.90
C ASN A 195 5.62 -36.34 2.57
N SER A 196 4.88 -36.47 1.46
CA SER A 196 5.50 -36.70 0.16
C SER A 196 5.71 -35.37 -0.58
N ALA A 197 6.90 -35.23 -1.20
CA ALA A 197 7.13 -34.18 -2.18
C ALA A 197 6.29 -34.42 -3.43
N ASN A 198 5.72 -33.38 -4.00
CA ASN A 198 5.21 -33.44 -5.35
C ASN A 198 6.39 -33.15 -6.31
N GLU A 199 6.96 -34.23 -6.87
CA GLU A 199 8.17 -34.16 -7.71
C GLU A 199 7.94 -33.29 -8.95
N ASP A 200 6.81 -33.46 -9.63
CA ASP A 200 6.48 -32.72 -10.85
C ASP A 200 6.40 -31.22 -10.57
N ALA A 201 5.76 -30.84 -9.46
CA ALA A 201 5.68 -29.44 -9.07
C ALA A 201 7.06 -28.86 -8.71
N LEU A 202 7.92 -29.62 -8.03
CA LEU A 202 9.29 -29.17 -7.72
C LEU A 202 10.12 -29.04 -9.00
N GLN A 203 9.99 -29.97 -9.94
CA GLN A 203 10.67 -29.89 -11.25
C GLN A 203 10.21 -28.65 -12.04
N GLU A 204 8.91 -28.35 -12.04
CA GLU A 204 8.38 -27.18 -12.72
C GLU A 204 8.85 -25.89 -12.05
N LEU A 205 8.87 -25.81 -10.73
CA LEU A 205 9.44 -24.68 -9.99
C LEU A 205 10.95 -24.49 -10.26
N ALA A 206 11.68 -25.57 -10.49
CA ALA A 206 13.08 -25.51 -10.89
C ALA A 206 13.23 -25.00 -12.34
N GLN A 207 12.38 -25.43 -13.27
CA GLN A 207 12.35 -24.94 -14.63
C GLN A 207 12.03 -23.45 -14.72
N ILE A 208 11.10 -22.96 -13.87
CA ILE A 208 10.79 -21.54 -13.72
C ILE A 208 11.98 -20.77 -13.15
N GLY A 209 12.85 -21.44 -12.40
CA GLY A 209 14.01 -20.84 -11.75
C GLY A 209 13.69 -20.24 -10.36
N PHE A 210 12.59 -20.62 -9.73
CA PHE A 210 12.26 -20.24 -8.34
C PHE A 210 13.04 -21.08 -7.32
N ILE A 211 13.37 -22.33 -7.71
CA ILE A 211 14.32 -23.17 -7.01
C ILE A 211 15.44 -23.60 -7.95
N GLN A 212 16.60 -23.91 -7.41
CA GLN A 212 17.83 -24.26 -8.12
C GLN A 212 18.44 -25.52 -7.52
N ASP A 213 19.33 -26.16 -8.27
CA ASP A 213 20.10 -27.31 -7.80
C ASP A 213 19.21 -28.45 -7.28
N LEU A 214 18.01 -28.63 -7.87
CA LEU A 214 17.06 -29.65 -7.46
C LEU A 214 17.65 -31.03 -7.66
N THR A 215 17.76 -31.79 -6.58
CA THR A 215 18.16 -33.20 -6.58
C THR A 215 17.08 -34.00 -5.88
N ILE A 216 16.59 -35.02 -6.55
CA ILE A 216 15.59 -35.96 -6.02
C ILE A 216 16.21 -37.35 -6.00
N ILE A 217 16.38 -37.91 -4.81
CA ILE A 217 16.79 -39.29 -4.61
C ILE A 217 15.56 -40.05 -4.14
N PRO A 218 14.97 -40.91 -4.99
CA PRO A 218 13.74 -41.63 -4.65
C PRO A 218 13.87 -42.36 -3.29
N ASP A 219 12.77 -42.26 -2.51
CA ASP A 219 12.64 -42.87 -1.17
C ASP A 219 13.67 -42.38 -0.12
N GLN A 220 14.48 -41.37 -0.42
CA GLN A 220 15.53 -40.91 0.48
C GLN A 220 15.47 -39.43 0.75
N GLN A 221 15.73 -38.60 -0.25
CA GLN A 221 15.99 -37.19 -0.05
C GLN A 221 15.55 -36.34 -1.24
N VAL A 222 15.03 -35.13 -0.92
CA VAL A 222 14.96 -34.03 -1.87
C VAL A 222 15.81 -32.88 -1.33
N SER A 223 16.60 -32.28 -2.19
CA SER A 223 17.35 -31.07 -1.85
C SER A 223 17.24 -30.05 -2.99
N PHE A 224 17.19 -28.83 -2.63
CA PHE A 224 17.20 -27.69 -3.57
C PHE A 224 17.60 -26.42 -2.83
N ARG A 225 17.92 -25.41 -3.62
CA ARG A 225 18.17 -24.05 -3.13
C ARG A 225 17.11 -23.13 -3.66
N PHE A 226 16.58 -22.23 -2.83
CA PHE A 226 15.76 -21.14 -3.34
C PHE A 226 16.61 -20.17 -4.16
N ARG A 227 16.08 -19.63 -5.22
CA ARG A 227 16.76 -18.59 -6.02
C ARG A 227 17.24 -17.44 -5.12
N ASP A 228 16.38 -16.99 -4.18
CA ASP A 228 16.63 -15.90 -3.26
C ASP A 228 15.60 -15.85 -2.12
N VAL A 229 15.72 -14.85 -1.26
CA VAL A 229 14.83 -14.67 -0.11
C VAL A 229 13.37 -14.40 -0.49
N HIS A 230 13.12 -13.80 -1.64
CA HIS A 230 11.77 -13.47 -2.10
C HIS A 230 11.04 -14.71 -2.61
N THR A 231 11.68 -15.48 -3.49
CA THR A 231 11.12 -16.76 -3.97
C THR A 231 10.89 -17.72 -2.82
N ARG A 232 11.77 -17.72 -1.81
CA ARG A 232 11.56 -18.49 -0.57
C ARG A 232 10.33 -18.01 0.20
N ALA A 233 10.13 -16.70 0.34
CA ALA A 233 8.97 -16.15 1.03
C ALA A 233 7.67 -16.55 0.32
N TRP A 234 7.63 -16.43 -1.01
CA TRP A 234 6.46 -16.76 -1.82
C TRP A 234 6.13 -18.25 -1.83
N LEU A 235 7.12 -19.11 -1.86
CA LEU A 235 6.93 -20.56 -1.82
C LEU A 235 6.67 -21.11 -0.40
N ARG A 236 6.56 -20.24 0.59
CA ARG A 236 6.20 -20.60 1.97
C ARG A 236 4.84 -20.07 2.39
N ASP A 237 4.16 -19.36 1.52
CA ASP A 237 2.81 -18.87 1.78
C ASP A 237 1.88 -19.27 0.63
N VAL A 238 0.77 -19.93 0.99
CA VAL A 238 -0.23 -20.39 0.02
C VAL A 238 -0.87 -19.20 -0.73
N GLY A 239 -1.00 -18.05 -0.06
CA GLY A 239 -1.65 -16.86 -0.58
C GLY A 239 -0.78 -16.05 -1.54
N SER A 240 0.53 -16.14 -1.44
CA SER A 240 1.46 -15.30 -2.20
C SER A 240 1.24 -15.36 -3.73
N VAL A 241 0.81 -16.49 -4.25
CA VAL A 241 0.51 -16.62 -5.69
C VAL A 241 -0.60 -15.66 -6.13
N LEU A 242 -1.62 -15.45 -5.30
CA LEU A 242 -2.73 -14.53 -5.62
C LEU A 242 -2.30 -13.08 -5.49
N GLU A 243 -1.45 -12.77 -4.53
CA GLU A 243 -0.87 -11.43 -4.36
C GLU A 243 -0.02 -11.06 -5.58
N LEU A 244 0.88 -11.95 -6.00
CA LEU A 244 1.73 -11.74 -7.18
C LEU A 244 0.90 -11.67 -8.48
N TYR A 245 -0.15 -12.48 -8.60
CA TYR A 245 -1.08 -12.40 -9.73
C TYR A 245 -1.79 -11.04 -9.78
N THR A 246 -2.28 -10.57 -8.65
CA THR A 246 -2.94 -9.27 -8.54
C THR A 246 -1.97 -8.13 -8.90
N TYR A 247 -0.75 -8.18 -8.36
CA TYR A 247 0.30 -7.22 -8.73
C TYR A 247 0.53 -7.18 -10.24
N LYS A 248 0.77 -8.35 -10.86
CA LYS A 248 0.99 -8.42 -12.30
C LYS A 248 -0.19 -7.91 -13.11
N ALA A 249 -1.42 -8.30 -12.75
CA ALA A 249 -2.63 -7.84 -13.42
C ALA A 249 -2.78 -6.32 -13.34
N CYS A 250 -2.44 -5.71 -12.21
CA CYS A 250 -2.46 -4.26 -12.05
C CYS A 250 -1.39 -3.56 -12.90
N VAL A 251 -0.18 -4.14 -12.98
CA VAL A 251 0.90 -3.62 -13.83
C VAL A 251 0.51 -3.72 -15.30
N ASP A 252 0.00 -4.88 -15.75
CA ASP A 252 -0.40 -5.10 -17.15
C ASP A 252 -1.58 -4.21 -17.57
N ALA A 253 -2.47 -3.89 -16.65
CA ALA A 253 -3.61 -3.00 -16.93
C ALA A 253 -3.17 -1.56 -17.27
N ALA A 254 -1.99 -1.13 -16.80
CA ALA A 254 -1.39 0.19 -17.06
C ALA A 254 -2.31 1.39 -16.77
N ILE A 255 -3.29 1.21 -15.86
CA ILE A 255 -4.26 2.26 -15.45
C ILE A 255 -3.95 2.83 -14.06
N PHE A 256 -3.03 2.22 -13.34
CA PHE A 256 -2.62 2.63 -12.00
C PHE A 256 -1.32 3.43 -12.08
N HIS A 257 -1.21 4.50 -11.29
CA HIS A 257 0.01 5.30 -11.19
C HIS A 257 1.10 4.59 -10.37
N ASP A 258 0.69 3.74 -9.44
CA ASP A 258 1.58 3.01 -8.56
C ASP A 258 0.94 1.67 -8.18
N VAL A 259 1.75 0.62 -8.16
CA VAL A 259 1.36 -0.74 -7.78
C VAL A 259 2.46 -1.32 -6.91
N ILE A 260 2.11 -1.76 -5.71
CA ILE A 260 3.07 -2.34 -4.75
C ILE A 260 2.54 -3.66 -4.16
#